data_f7af8da25146f5b415a66c8c9fcbea38
#
_entry.id   f7af8da25146f5b415a66c8c9fcbea38
#
_cell.length_a   1.000
_cell.length_b   1.000
_cell.length_c   1.000
_cell.angle_alpha   90.00
_cell.angle_beta   90.00
_cell.angle_gamma   90.00
#
_symmetry.space_group_name_H-M   'P 1'
#
loop_
_entity.id
_entity.type
_entity.pdbx_description
1 polymer ?
#
loop_
_entity_poly.entity_id
_entity_poly.type
_entity_poly.pdbx_seq_one_letter_code
_entity_poly.pdbx_strand_id
1 'polypeptide(L)'
;MGWMPGCPADPGVYHGALSPVAVVLHRTYGAWGGDYSVGKQGIFQFLIGKDDGNWVQFAPTEIVQWHCNGANFKAVGIELEGTNEDPLTAWQAARLGDVLRYCSQTHGIPLNYLAPDAVPYASVWVNGGGFSGVISHCSVATDDGSQQHTDRIEVADWVRAVSGVDVALDDTDIQKIAAAIGGQQSAYWGKFTNIGDLWNHVDKVAAALGAKIDKVTVSGGGT
;
A
#
# COMPACT_ATOMS: atom_id res chain seq x y z
N MET A 1 2.40 -14.81 -14.78
CA MET A 1 3.27 -14.84 -13.58
C MET A 1 3.59 -13.42 -13.18
N GLY A 2 3.17 -13.02 -11.99
CA GLY A 2 3.14 -11.65 -11.52
C GLY A 2 4.47 -11.07 -11.04
N TRP A 3 5.49 -11.16 -11.88
CA TRP A 3 6.68 -10.34 -11.73
C TRP A 3 6.40 -8.96 -12.30
N MET A 4 6.62 -7.94 -11.48
CA MET A 4 6.40 -6.55 -11.87
C MET A 4 7.49 -6.08 -12.84
N PRO A 5 7.14 -5.58 -14.03
CA PRO A 5 8.11 -5.02 -14.96
C PRO A 5 8.89 -3.86 -14.33
N GLY A 6 10.21 -3.86 -14.50
CA GLY A 6 11.10 -2.81 -13.99
C GLY A 6 11.46 -2.92 -12.51
N CYS A 7 10.84 -3.82 -11.73
CA CYS A 7 11.29 -4.15 -10.39
C CYS A 7 12.38 -5.21 -10.45
N PRO A 8 13.53 -5.03 -9.78
CA PRO A 8 14.52 -6.08 -9.66
C PRO A 8 13.92 -7.33 -9.02
N ALA A 9 14.09 -8.49 -9.65
CA ALA A 9 13.61 -9.76 -9.14
C ALA A 9 14.77 -10.55 -8.51
N ASP A 10 14.58 -10.98 -7.26
CA ASP A 10 15.50 -11.90 -6.60
C ASP A 10 14.71 -13.00 -5.86
N PRO A 11 14.37 -14.10 -6.55
CA PRO A 11 13.46 -15.11 -6.05
C PRO A 11 13.85 -15.68 -4.68
N GLY A 12 12.90 -15.64 -3.76
CA GLY A 12 12.95 -16.27 -2.43
C GLY A 12 12.22 -17.60 -2.39
N VAL A 13 11.79 -18.00 -1.20
CA VAL A 13 10.99 -19.21 -0.98
C VAL A 13 9.53 -18.96 -1.39
N TYR A 14 8.86 -19.98 -1.93
CA TYR A 14 7.46 -19.93 -2.37
C TYR A 14 6.61 -20.89 -1.52
N HIS A 15 5.46 -20.42 -1.02
CA HIS A 15 4.61 -21.17 -0.10
C HIS A 15 3.29 -21.66 -0.70
N GLY A 16 2.98 -21.37 -1.96
CA GLY A 16 1.77 -21.81 -2.62
C GLY A 16 1.20 -20.78 -3.57
N ALA A 17 0.04 -21.08 -4.15
CA ALA A 17 -0.65 -20.18 -5.08
C ALA A 17 -1.51 -19.16 -4.33
N LEU A 18 -1.53 -17.92 -4.80
CA LEU A 18 -2.29 -16.80 -4.27
C LEU A 18 -3.21 -16.23 -5.35
N SER A 19 -4.45 -15.90 -4.96
CA SER A 19 -5.34 -15.03 -5.75
C SER A 19 -5.58 -13.77 -4.91
N PRO A 20 -4.74 -12.74 -5.09
CA PRO A 20 -4.75 -11.60 -4.19
C PRO A 20 -5.99 -10.72 -4.41
N VAL A 21 -6.58 -10.28 -3.31
CA VAL A 21 -7.70 -9.33 -3.27
C VAL A 21 -7.33 -8.07 -2.49
N ALA A 22 -6.17 -8.07 -1.83
CA ALA A 22 -5.70 -6.97 -1.01
C ALA A 22 -4.18 -6.80 -1.08
N VAL A 23 -3.70 -5.66 -0.60
CA VAL A 23 -2.30 -5.37 -0.32
C VAL A 23 -2.17 -5.03 1.15
N VAL A 24 -1.23 -5.65 1.86
CA VAL A 24 -0.89 -5.32 3.24
C VAL A 24 0.45 -4.58 3.26
N LEU A 25 0.44 -3.40 3.89
CA LEU A 25 1.61 -2.55 4.05
C LEU A 25 2.22 -2.77 5.43
N HIS A 26 3.54 -2.93 5.46
CA HIS A 26 4.34 -3.19 6.66
C HIS A 26 5.44 -2.15 6.82
N ARG A 27 5.94 -2.03 8.06
CA ARG A 27 7.20 -1.37 8.40
C ARG A 27 8.18 -2.40 8.92
N THR A 28 9.40 -2.38 8.39
CA THR A 28 10.38 -3.41 8.73
C THR A 28 10.94 -3.29 10.14
N TYR A 29 10.99 -2.08 10.70
CA TYR A 29 11.72 -1.76 11.94
C TYR A 29 13.20 -2.18 11.91
N GLY A 30 13.69 -2.60 10.74
CA GLY A 30 15.03 -3.07 10.48
C GLY A 30 15.78 -2.18 9.50
N ALA A 31 16.91 -2.70 9.04
CA ALA A 31 17.72 -2.10 7.99
C ALA A 31 17.73 -3.00 6.75
N TRP A 32 17.88 -2.41 5.58
CA TRP A 32 17.82 -3.06 4.26
C TRP A 32 18.41 -4.47 4.20
N GLY A 33 19.64 -4.66 4.66
CA GLY A 33 20.34 -5.95 4.54
C GLY A 33 19.69 -7.08 5.36
N GLY A 34 19.17 -6.77 6.56
CA GLY A 34 18.44 -7.72 7.41
C GLY A 34 17.10 -8.06 6.79
N ASP A 35 16.34 -7.04 6.38
CA ASP A 35 15.03 -7.18 5.76
C ASP A 35 15.09 -7.93 4.44
N TYR A 36 16.15 -7.69 3.64
CA TYR A 36 16.42 -8.43 2.42
C TYR A 36 16.58 -9.94 2.69
N SER A 37 17.32 -10.30 3.73
CA SER A 37 17.50 -11.70 4.13
C SER A 37 16.19 -12.36 4.56
N VAL A 38 15.30 -11.62 5.22
CA VAL A 38 13.96 -12.07 5.62
C VAL A 38 13.07 -12.28 4.39
N GLY A 39 13.10 -11.36 3.42
CA GLY A 39 12.36 -11.50 2.17
C GLY A 39 12.73 -12.76 1.39
N LYS A 40 14.02 -13.12 1.37
CA LYS A 40 14.50 -14.36 0.74
C LYS A 40 13.94 -15.63 1.39
N GLN A 41 13.47 -15.57 2.63
CA GLN A 41 12.83 -16.70 3.33
C GLN A 41 11.34 -16.85 3.01
N GLY A 42 10.79 -16.01 2.13
CA GLY A 42 9.40 -16.12 1.72
C GLY A 42 8.42 -15.42 2.67
N ILE A 43 8.84 -14.33 3.28
CA ILE A 43 8.00 -13.59 4.23
C ILE A 43 7.13 -12.53 3.54
N PHE A 44 7.62 -11.86 2.49
CA PHE A 44 6.85 -10.85 1.76
C PHE A 44 7.23 -10.83 0.27
N GLN A 45 6.36 -10.25 -0.57
CA GLN A 45 6.61 -10.16 -2.00
C GLN A 45 7.55 -9.02 -2.36
N PHE A 46 7.41 -7.85 -1.73
CA PHE A 46 8.20 -6.66 -2.05
C PHE A 46 8.88 -6.07 -0.82
N LEU A 47 10.10 -5.57 -1.03
CA LEU A 47 10.82 -4.72 -0.10
C LEU A 47 11.19 -3.41 -0.79
N ILE A 48 10.93 -2.28 -0.13
CA ILE A 48 11.28 -0.95 -0.61
C ILE A 48 12.11 -0.24 0.46
N GLY A 49 13.38 -0.04 0.16
CA GLY A 49 14.33 0.64 1.03
C GLY A 49 14.19 2.16 1.02
N LYS A 50 14.82 2.84 1.99
CA LYS A 50 14.83 4.30 2.08
C LYS A 50 15.68 4.96 1.01
N ASP A 51 16.77 4.28 0.59
CA ASP A 51 17.73 4.82 -0.36
C ASP A 51 17.31 4.55 -1.81
N ASP A 52 17.62 5.47 -2.68
CA ASP A 52 17.37 5.36 -4.11
C ASP A 52 18.05 4.11 -4.70
N GLY A 53 17.28 3.32 -5.45
CA GLY A 53 17.73 2.06 -6.03
C GLY A 53 17.43 0.82 -5.16
N ASN A 54 17.18 0.99 -3.88
CA ASN A 54 16.89 -0.12 -2.96
C ASN A 54 15.41 -0.54 -3.05
N TRP A 55 15.09 -1.42 -3.95
CA TRP A 55 13.81 -2.13 -3.99
C TRP A 55 13.95 -3.46 -4.70
N VAL A 56 13.11 -4.43 -4.35
CA VAL A 56 13.20 -5.78 -4.89
C VAL A 56 11.86 -6.51 -4.76
N GLN A 57 11.59 -7.41 -5.70
CA GLN A 57 10.51 -8.38 -5.62
C GLN A 57 11.10 -9.79 -5.40
N PHE A 58 10.65 -10.48 -4.34
CA PHE A 58 11.11 -11.83 -3.97
C PHE A 58 10.22 -12.96 -4.49
N ALA A 59 8.95 -12.66 -4.78
CA ALA A 59 8.01 -13.64 -5.32
C ALA A 59 7.03 -12.98 -6.28
N PRO A 60 6.52 -13.72 -7.29
CA PRO A 60 5.35 -13.29 -8.04
C PRO A 60 4.18 -12.95 -7.12
N THR A 61 3.35 -11.98 -7.52
CA THR A 61 2.20 -11.56 -6.71
C THR A 61 1.12 -12.64 -6.57
N GLU A 62 1.17 -13.69 -7.35
CA GLU A 62 0.30 -14.88 -7.25
C GLU A 62 0.89 -15.99 -6.37
N ILE A 63 1.93 -15.70 -5.62
CA ILE A 63 2.56 -16.66 -4.70
C ILE A 63 2.34 -16.22 -3.26
N VAL A 64 1.86 -17.15 -2.43
CA VAL A 64 1.70 -16.94 -0.97
C VAL A 64 3.04 -16.65 -0.33
N GLN A 65 3.08 -15.60 0.47
CA GLN A 65 4.18 -15.26 1.36
C GLN A 65 3.64 -15.12 2.80
N TRP A 66 4.47 -15.32 3.81
CA TRP A 66 4.01 -15.43 5.19
C TRP A 66 4.19 -14.12 5.97
N HIS A 67 3.65 -13.03 5.41
CA HIS A 67 3.81 -11.67 5.95
C HIS A 67 2.79 -11.29 7.03
N CYS A 68 1.62 -11.94 7.05
CA CYS A 68 0.54 -11.55 7.96
C CYS A 68 -0.49 -12.67 8.07
N ASN A 69 -0.59 -13.37 9.19
CA ASN A 69 -1.44 -14.54 9.38
C ASN A 69 -2.88 -14.36 8.87
N GLY A 70 -3.54 -13.28 9.20
CA GLY A 70 -4.90 -12.98 8.75
C GLY A 70 -5.03 -12.58 7.27
N ALA A 71 -3.93 -12.52 6.51
CA ALA A 71 -3.92 -12.06 5.12
C ALA A 71 -3.08 -12.90 4.15
N ASN A 72 -2.23 -13.81 4.63
CA ASN A 72 -1.24 -14.55 3.82
C ASN A 72 -1.80 -15.17 2.55
N PHE A 73 -3.03 -15.70 2.58
CA PHE A 73 -3.64 -16.42 1.48
C PHE A 73 -4.47 -15.53 0.53
N LYS A 74 -4.56 -14.22 0.80
CA LYS A 74 -5.40 -13.29 0.04
C LYS A 74 -4.76 -11.94 -0.23
N ALA A 75 -3.54 -11.70 0.27
CA ALA A 75 -2.90 -10.40 0.10
C ALA A 75 -1.45 -10.48 -0.37
N VAL A 76 -1.04 -9.45 -1.08
CA VAL A 76 0.36 -9.15 -1.39
C VAL A 76 0.96 -8.39 -0.21
N GLY A 77 2.09 -8.83 0.31
CA GLY A 77 2.85 -8.14 1.37
C GLY A 77 3.90 -7.19 0.80
N ILE A 78 3.90 -5.95 1.27
CA ILE A 78 4.90 -4.94 0.93
C ILE A 78 5.54 -4.44 2.21
N GLU A 79 6.85 -4.65 2.35
CA GLU A 79 7.66 -4.10 3.44
C GLU A 79 8.30 -2.78 3.01
N LEU A 80 8.22 -1.80 3.89
CA LEU A 80 8.80 -0.46 3.71
C LEU A 80 9.82 -0.24 4.83
N GLU A 81 11.08 -0.07 4.47
CA GLU A 81 12.16 0.18 5.43
C GLU A 81 11.84 1.39 6.31
N GLY A 82 11.99 1.23 7.62
CA GLY A 82 11.76 2.27 8.61
C GLY A 82 10.76 1.89 9.69
N THR A 83 10.45 2.85 10.55
CA THR A 83 9.51 2.75 11.66
C THR A 83 8.20 3.51 11.38
N ASN A 84 7.24 3.43 12.28
CA ASN A 84 5.98 4.18 12.16
C ASN A 84 6.18 5.71 12.21
N GLU A 85 7.23 6.16 12.89
CA GLU A 85 7.55 7.58 13.04
C GLU A 85 8.28 8.16 11.83
N ASP A 86 8.80 7.30 10.95
CA ASP A 86 9.50 7.73 9.75
C ASP A 86 8.49 8.00 8.63
N PRO A 87 8.37 9.22 8.09
CA PRO A 87 7.63 9.43 6.85
C PRO A 87 8.30 8.66 5.71
N LEU A 88 7.53 8.25 4.71
CA LEU A 88 8.11 7.67 3.51
C LEU A 88 9.02 8.70 2.82
N THR A 89 10.19 8.26 2.35
CA THR A 89 11.00 9.08 1.44
C THR A 89 10.26 9.27 0.11
N ALA A 90 10.64 10.26 -0.69
CA ALA A 90 10.08 10.44 -2.04
C ALA A 90 10.28 9.19 -2.90
N TRP A 91 11.43 8.54 -2.77
CA TRP A 91 11.72 7.27 -3.43
C TRP A 91 10.75 6.16 -3.00
N GLN A 92 10.58 5.95 -1.68
CA GLN A 92 9.65 4.93 -1.16
C GLN A 92 8.21 5.19 -1.62
N ALA A 93 7.75 6.43 -1.55
CA ALA A 93 6.40 6.79 -1.99
C ALA A 93 6.21 6.50 -3.49
N ALA A 94 7.18 6.87 -4.34
CA ALA A 94 7.12 6.59 -5.77
C ALA A 94 7.08 5.08 -6.06
N ARG A 95 7.97 4.29 -5.44
CA ARG A 95 8.01 2.83 -5.64
C ARG A 95 6.79 2.12 -5.08
N LEU A 96 6.30 2.55 -3.91
CA LEU A 96 5.02 2.05 -3.37
C LEU A 96 3.87 2.31 -4.36
N GLY A 97 3.79 3.51 -4.91
CA GLY A 97 2.79 3.85 -5.92
C GLY A 97 2.88 2.97 -7.17
N ASP A 98 4.10 2.65 -7.63
CA ASP A 98 4.29 1.73 -8.76
C ASP A 98 3.77 0.32 -8.45
N VAL A 99 4.10 -0.22 -7.28
CA VAL A 99 3.65 -1.56 -6.85
C VAL A 99 2.12 -1.59 -6.68
N LEU A 100 1.54 -0.57 -6.05
CA LEU A 100 0.10 -0.47 -5.86
C LEU A 100 -0.65 -0.42 -7.20
N ARG A 101 -0.19 0.40 -8.15
CA ARG A 101 -0.75 0.45 -9.51
C ARG A 101 -0.62 -0.90 -10.22
N TYR A 102 0.53 -1.55 -10.11
CA TYR A 102 0.74 -2.88 -10.67
C TYR A 102 -0.25 -3.90 -10.10
N CYS A 103 -0.41 -3.98 -8.78
CA CYS A 103 -1.37 -4.86 -8.13
C CYS A 103 -2.82 -4.56 -8.55
N SER A 104 -3.18 -3.28 -8.65
CA SER A 104 -4.50 -2.87 -9.11
C SER A 104 -4.77 -3.30 -10.56
N GLN A 105 -3.83 -3.05 -11.46
CA GLN A 105 -3.98 -3.38 -12.89
C GLN A 105 -3.96 -4.89 -13.15
N THR A 106 -3.14 -5.64 -12.40
CA THR A 106 -2.95 -7.08 -12.62
C THR A 106 -4.05 -7.92 -11.97
N HIS A 107 -4.51 -7.52 -10.78
CA HIS A 107 -5.43 -8.32 -9.96
C HIS A 107 -6.77 -7.63 -9.71
N GLY A 108 -6.96 -6.40 -10.18
CA GLY A 108 -8.19 -5.65 -9.93
C GLY A 108 -8.34 -5.20 -8.46
N ILE A 109 -7.24 -5.14 -7.69
CA ILE A 109 -7.28 -4.71 -6.29
C ILE A 109 -7.61 -3.22 -6.24
N PRO A 110 -8.70 -2.81 -5.55
CA PRO A 110 -9.01 -1.40 -5.39
C PRO A 110 -7.91 -0.66 -4.62
N LEU A 111 -7.64 0.59 -4.99
CA LEU A 111 -6.66 1.43 -4.28
C LEU A 111 -7.27 2.21 -3.10
N ASN A 112 -8.42 1.76 -2.57
CA ASN A 112 -8.95 2.29 -1.32
C ASN A 112 -8.08 1.85 -0.16
N TYR A 113 -7.67 2.81 0.68
CA TYR A 113 -6.85 2.55 1.86
C TYR A 113 -7.71 2.54 3.12
N LEU A 114 -7.63 1.44 3.87
CA LEU A 114 -8.19 1.39 5.22
C LEU A 114 -7.18 2.00 6.20
N ALA A 115 -7.44 3.24 6.57
CA ALA A 115 -6.56 3.97 7.46
C ALA A 115 -6.49 3.32 8.86
N PRO A 116 -5.31 3.24 9.48
CA PRO A 116 -5.15 2.63 10.81
C PRO A 116 -6.06 3.21 11.88
N ASP A 117 -6.28 4.53 11.87
CA ASP A 117 -7.09 5.22 12.86
C ASP A 117 -8.61 5.03 12.67
N ALA A 118 -9.04 4.63 11.46
CA ALA A 118 -10.44 4.37 11.14
C ALA A 118 -10.92 3.03 11.72
N VAL A 119 -9.99 2.13 12.03
CA VAL A 119 -10.28 0.80 12.53
C VAL A 119 -9.29 0.51 13.67
N PRO A 120 -9.67 0.80 14.92
CA PRO A 120 -8.81 0.46 16.05
C PRO A 120 -8.66 -1.06 16.11
N TYR A 121 -7.47 -1.51 15.87
CA TYR A 121 -6.96 -2.85 16.15
C TYR A 121 -7.77 -4.05 15.65
N ALA A 122 -7.18 -4.79 14.69
CA ALA A 122 -7.56 -6.13 14.31
C ALA A 122 -9.07 -6.34 14.08
N SER A 123 -9.65 -5.68 13.10
CA SER A 123 -11.08 -5.82 12.85
C SER A 123 -11.41 -6.37 11.47
N VAL A 124 -10.42 -6.50 10.59
CA VAL A 124 -10.68 -6.88 9.20
C VAL A 124 -9.98 -8.18 8.83
N TRP A 125 -10.80 -9.17 8.44
CA TRP A 125 -10.33 -10.44 7.90
C TRP A 125 -10.15 -10.34 6.40
N VAL A 126 -8.91 -10.39 5.93
CA VAL A 126 -8.60 -10.44 4.49
C VAL A 126 -8.77 -11.86 3.95
N ASN A 127 -8.27 -12.87 4.67
CA ASN A 127 -8.42 -14.28 4.29
C ASN A 127 -9.88 -14.74 4.25
N GLY A 128 -10.71 -14.21 5.13
CA GLY A 128 -12.14 -14.51 5.17
C GLY A 128 -12.97 -13.83 4.08
N GLY A 129 -12.34 -13.09 3.18
CA GLY A 129 -13.01 -12.42 2.06
C GLY A 129 -13.76 -11.15 2.45
N GLY A 130 -13.55 -10.63 3.67
CA GLY A 130 -14.26 -9.45 4.17
C GLY A 130 -13.67 -8.11 3.71
N PHE A 131 -12.48 -8.09 3.16
CA PHE A 131 -11.81 -6.86 2.73
C PHE A 131 -11.14 -7.03 1.36
N SER A 132 -11.23 -5.98 0.55
CA SER A 132 -10.46 -5.81 -0.69
C SER A 132 -9.94 -4.38 -0.78
N GLY A 133 -8.65 -4.21 -1.02
CA GLY A 133 -8.00 -2.90 -1.08
C GLY A 133 -6.62 -2.89 -0.45
N VAL A 134 -6.20 -1.72 0.03
CA VAL A 134 -4.91 -1.50 0.69
C VAL A 134 -5.13 -1.31 2.20
N ILE A 135 -4.35 -1.99 3.02
CA ILE A 135 -4.49 -1.98 4.49
C ILE A 135 -3.12 -2.02 5.15
N SER A 136 -2.96 -1.34 6.28
CA SER A 136 -1.79 -1.51 7.14
C SER A 136 -1.88 -2.79 7.97
N HIS A 137 -0.75 -3.40 8.27
CA HIS A 137 -0.68 -4.66 9.02
C HIS A 137 -1.38 -4.56 10.39
N CYS A 138 -1.26 -3.43 11.10
CA CYS A 138 -1.93 -3.21 12.39
C CYS A 138 -3.47 -3.31 12.33
N SER A 139 -4.07 -3.21 11.15
CA SER A 139 -5.52 -3.29 10.96
C SER A 139 -6.00 -4.66 10.44
N VAL A 140 -5.09 -5.63 10.26
CA VAL A 140 -5.44 -6.99 9.84
C VAL A 140 -5.74 -7.85 11.05
N ALA A 141 -6.90 -8.51 11.08
CA ALA A 141 -7.26 -9.47 12.10
C ALA A 141 -6.32 -10.68 12.07
N THR A 142 -5.83 -11.13 13.21
CA THR A 142 -5.02 -12.34 13.35
C THR A 142 -5.89 -13.57 13.60
N ASP A 143 -5.40 -14.75 13.23
CA ASP A 143 -6.17 -16.00 13.33
C ASP A 143 -6.56 -16.38 14.78
N ASP A 144 -5.80 -15.90 15.76
CA ASP A 144 -6.08 -16.11 17.19
C ASP A 144 -6.85 -14.95 17.83
N GLY A 145 -7.25 -13.95 17.05
CA GLY A 145 -7.94 -12.75 17.53
C GLY A 145 -7.06 -11.80 18.33
N SER A 146 -5.76 -12.08 18.46
CA SER A 146 -4.80 -11.16 19.06
C SER A 146 -4.26 -10.19 18.00
N GLN A 147 -4.13 -8.93 18.40
CA GLN A 147 -3.38 -7.98 17.62
C GLN A 147 -1.95 -7.94 18.14
N GLN A 148 -1.03 -8.35 17.31
CA GLN A 148 0.38 -8.40 17.68
C GLN A 148 1.24 -7.38 16.93
N HIS A 149 0.70 -6.77 15.86
CA HIS A 149 1.46 -5.90 14.99
C HIS A 149 1.01 -4.45 15.12
N THR A 150 1.98 -3.55 15.22
CA THR A 150 1.75 -2.11 15.37
C THR A 150 2.18 -1.32 14.14
N ASP A 151 2.79 -1.99 13.18
CA ASP A 151 3.33 -1.37 11.98
C ASP A 151 2.22 -0.82 11.08
N ARG A 152 2.37 0.44 10.73
CA ARG A 152 1.38 1.20 9.97
C ARG A 152 2.04 2.17 8.99
N ILE A 153 1.28 2.50 7.96
CA ILE A 153 1.60 3.57 7.02
C ILE A 153 0.60 4.70 7.26
N GLU A 154 1.07 5.91 7.42
CA GLU A 154 0.20 7.06 7.60
C GLU A 154 -0.59 7.39 6.32
N VAL A 155 -1.79 7.93 6.48
CA VAL A 155 -2.66 8.30 5.34
C VAL A 155 -1.95 9.24 4.37
N ALA A 156 -1.16 10.17 4.91
CA ALA A 156 -0.37 11.10 4.11
C ALA A 156 0.61 10.40 3.17
N ASP A 157 1.32 9.41 3.68
CA ASP A 157 2.29 8.64 2.92
C ASP A 157 1.61 7.80 1.83
N TRP A 158 0.45 7.20 2.15
CA TRP A 158 -0.36 6.51 1.16
C TRP A 158 -0.86 7.46 0.07
N VAL A 159 -1.40 8.63 0.43
CA VAL A 159 -1.84 9.65 -0.54
C VAL A 159 -0.69 10.05 -1.46
N ARG A 160 0.49 10.33 -0.90
CA ARG A 160 1.69 10.64 -1.67
C ARG A 160 2.05 9.52 -2.66
N ALA A 161 2.01 8.27 -2.21
CA ALA A 161 2.32 7.11 -3.05
C ALA A 161 1.34 6.96 -4.22
N VAL A 162 0.03 7.06 -3.97
CA VAL A 162 -0.97 6.85 -5.03
C VAL A 162 -1.13 8.04 -5.95
N SER A 163 -0.92 9.26 -5.46
CA SER A 163 -1.02 10.48 -6.27
C SER A 163 0.17 10.66 -7.21
N GLY A 164 1.33 10.12 -6.89
CA GLY A 164 2.56 10.35 -7.63
C GLY A 164 3.01 11.82 -7.62
N VAL A 165 2.41 12.64 -6.77
CA VAL A 165 2.72 14.06 -6.63
C VAL A 165 3.57 14.22 -5.39
N ASP A 166 4.76 14.72 -5.56
CA ASP A 166 5.61 15.20 -4.45
C ASP A 166 5.05 16.55 -3.96
N VAL A 167 3.86 16.50 -3.38
CA VAL A 167 3.24 17.69 -2.78
C VAL A 167 3.79 17.78 -1.37
N ALA A 168 4.46 18.86 -1.07
CA ALA A 168 4.66 19.30 0.31
C ALA A 168 3.27 19.71 0.86
N LEU A 169 2.45 18.70 1.18
CA LEU A 169 1.23 18.92 1.93
C LEU A 169 1.66 19.21 3.38
N ASP A 170 1.21 20.32 3.92
CA ASP A 170 1.38 20.53 5.35
C ASP A 170 0.44 19.61 6.16
N ASP A 171 0.72 19.43 7.44
CA ASP A 171 -0.06 18.54 8.31
C ASP A 171 -1.56 18.92 8.32
N THR A 172 -1.88 20.19 8.07
CA THR A 172 -3.26 20.69 8.02
C THR A 172 -3.98 20.20 6.77
N ASP A 173 -3.30 20.20 5.63
CA ASP A 173 -3.86 19.72 4.36
C ASP A 173 -4.06 18.21 4.39
N ILE A 174 -3.10 17.49 4.99
CA ILE A 174 -3.17 16.05 5.22
C ILE A 174 -4.37 15.71 6.10
N GLN A 175 -4.56 16.44 7.22
CA GLN A 175 -5.69 16.23 8.12
C GLN A 175 -7.03 16.51 7.44
N LYS A 176 -7.12 17.54 6.60
CA LYS A 176 -8.34 17.84 5.83
C LYS A 176 -8.64 16.76 4.80
N ILE A 177 -7.62 16.26 4.08
CA ILE A 177 -7.76 15.15 3.13
C ILE A 177 -8.19 13.88 3.87
N ALA A 178 -7.54 13.55 4.98
CA ALA A 178 -7.90 12.40 5.81
C ALA A 178 -9.33 12.51 6.36
N ALA A 179 -9.73 13.68 6.84
CA ALA A 179 -11.10 13.92 7.32
C ALA A 179 -12.14 13.84 6.18
N ALA A 180 -11.81 14.35 4.99
CA ALA A 180 -12.67 14.24 3.82
C ALA A 180 -12.83 12.78 3.35
N ILE A 181 -11.75 12.00 3.39
CA ILE A 181 -11.76 10.57 3.10
C ILE A 181 -12.48 9.81 4.21
N GLY A 182 -12.15 10.07 5.48
CA GLY A 182 -12.73 9.40 6.65
C GLY A 182 -14.22 9.71 6.83
N GLY A 183 -14.65 10.95 6.62
CA GLY A 183 -16.06 11.35 6.68
C GLY A 183 -16.93 10.73 5.58
N GLN A 184 -16.32 10.25 4.51
CA GLN A 184 -17.01 9.56 3.43
C GLN A 184 -16.91 8.03 3.52
N GLN A 185 -16.04 7.47 4.34
CA GLN A 185 -15.87 6.03 4.48
C GLN A 185 -17.15 5.31 4.88
N SER A 186 -18.00 5.92 5.71
CA SER A 186 -19.29 5.32 6.11
C SER A 186 -20.35 5.34 5.00
N ALA A 187 -20.21 6.20 3.99
CA ALA A 187 -21.22 6.41 2.94
C ALA A 187 -20.84 5.83 1.56
N TYR A 188 -19.58 5.46 1.33
CA TYR A 188 -19.05 5.19 0.00
C TYR A 188 -18.30 3.87 -0.20
N TRP A 189 -18.29 2.97 0.76
CA TRP A 189 -17.77 1.62 0.55
C TRP A 189 -18.47 0.95 -0.65
N GLY A 190 -17.81 0.93 -1.79
CA GLY A 190 -18.30 0.27 -3.01
C GLY A 190 -18.36 1.09 -4.28
N LYS A 191 -17.98 2.37 -4.27
CA LYS A 191 -18.14 3.24 -5.45
C LYS A 191 -16.88 3.63 -6.22
N PHE A 192 -15.68 3.37 -5.71
CA PHE A 192 -14.46 3.61 -6.49
C PHE A 192 -14.10 2.35 -7.28
N THR A 193 -14.45 2.34 -8.55
CA THR A 193 -14.22 1.18 -9.42
C THR A 193 -12.91 1.28 -10.21
N ASN A 194 -12.25 2.44 -10.20
CA ASN A 194 -10.99 2.66 -10.91
C ASN A 194 -10.23 3.91 -10.42
N ILE A 195 -8.97 4.01 -10.86
CA ILE A 195 -8.05 5.14 -10.58
C ILE A 195 -8.64 6.50 -10.98
N GLY A 196 -9.45 6.56 -12.06
CA GLY A 196 -10.08 7.79 -12.52
C GLY A 196 -11.09 8.35 -11.52
N ASP A 197 -11.81 7.48 -10.81
CA ASP A 197 -12.77 7.90 -9.78
C ASP A 197 -12.06 8.47 -8.56
N LEU A 198 -10.90 7.89 -8.19
CA LEU A 198 -10.05 8.42 -7.13
C LEU A 198 -9.50 9.81 -7.50
N TRP A 199 -8.99 9.98 -8.72
CA TRP A 199 -8.50 11.28 -9.21
C TRP A 199 -9.58 12.34 -9.24
N ASN A 200 -10.78 12.01 -9.73
CA ASN A 200 -11.92 12.94 -9.71
C ASN A 200 -12.31 13.34 -8.28
N HIS A 201 -12.08 12.47 -7.30
CA HIS A 201 -12.33 12.76 -5.90
C HIS A 201 -11.23 13.64 -5.29
N VAL A 202 -9.97 13.34 -5.55
CA VAL A 202 -8.81 14.17 -5.16
C VAL A 202 -8.92 15.56 -5.77
N ASP A 203 -9.30 15.68 -7.04
CA ASP A 203 -9.54 16.98 -7.70
C ASP A 203 -10.65 17.78 -7.01
N LYS A 204 -11.73 17.14 -6.59
CA LYS A 204 -12.84 17.80 -5.87
C LYS A 204 -12.41 18.24 -4.47
N VAL A 205 -11.64 17.43 -3.77
CA VAL A 205 -11.10 17.78 -2.44
C VAL A 205 -10.10 18.92 -2.57
N ALA A 206 -9.20 18.86 -3.54
CA ALA A 206 -8.25 19.94 -3.82
C ALA A 206 -8.93 21.25 -4.21
N ALA A 207 -9.98 21.19 -5.02
CA ALA A 207 -10.79 22.37 -5.37
C ALA A 207 -11.51 22.96 -4.13
N ALA A 208 -12.02 22.09 -3.24
CA ALA A 208 -12.64 22.51 -1.99
C ALA A 208 -11.65 23.14 -1.00
N LEU A 209 -10.37 22.77 -1.07
CA LEU A 209 -9.29 23.33 -0.26
C LEU A 209 -8.69 24.62 -0.86
N GLY A 210 -9.15 25.04 -2.06
CA GLY A 210 -8.61 26.21 -2.77
C GLY A 210 -7.19 26.02 -3.30
N ALA A 211 -6.68 24.80 -3.30
CA ALA A 211 -5.37 24.48 -3.86
C ALA A 211 -5.47 24.39 -5.39
N LYS A 212 -4.66 25.15 -6.12
CA LYS A 212 -4.42 24.92 -7.55
C LYS A 212 -3.42 23.76 -7.67
N ILE A 213 -3.92 22.57 -7.94
CA ILE A 213 -3.06 21.50 -8.44
C ILE A 213 -2.86 21.80 -9.93
N ASP A 214 -1.67 22.28 -10.30
CA ASP A 214 -1.30 22.36 -11.71
C ASP A 214 -1.32 20.94 -12.26
N LYS A 215 -2.13 20.72 -13.29
CA LYS A 215 -2.25 19.42 -13.95
C LYS A 215 -0.87 18.97 -14.41
N VAL A 216 -0.32 17.98 -13.74
CA VAL A 216 0.85 17.28 -14.23
C VAL A 216 0.42 16.53 -15.47
N THR A 217 0.79 17.03 -16.64
CA THR A 217 0.62 16.33 -17.90
C THR A 217 1.59 15.16 -17.89
N VAL A 218 1.07 13.96 -17.60
CA VAL A 218 1.80 12.72 -17.88
C VAL A 218 1.80 12.58 -19.39
N SER A 219 2.85 13.07 -20.04
CA SER A 219 3.10 12.77 -21.44
C SER A 219 3.45 11.29 -21.54
N GLY A 220 2.49 10.50 -21.94
CA GLY A 220 2.72 9.11 -22.33
C GLY A 220 3.66 9.11 -23.55
N GLY A 221 4.90 8.70 -23.35
CA GLY A 221 5.80 8.33 -24.42
C GLY A 221 5.28 7.05 -25.07
N GLY A 222 4.50 7.20 -26.16
CA GLY A 222 4.28 6.12 -27.08
C GLY A 222 5.49 6.04 -28.03
N THR A 223 6.02 4.90 -28.22
CA THR A 223 6.37 4.13 -29.43
C THR A 223 7.11 2.88 -29.00
#